data_8c4a32e3fa11d9a832e063e96c848e3c
#
_entry.id   8c4a32e3fa11d9a832e063e96c848e3c
#
_cell.length_a   1.000
_cell.length_b   1.000
_cell.length_c   1.000
_cell.angle_alpha   90.00
_cell.angle_beta   90.00
_cell.angle_gamma   90.00
#
_symmetry.space_group_name_H-M   'P 1'
#
loop_
_entity.id
_entity.type
_entity.pdbx_description
1 polymer ?
#
loop_
_entity_poly.entity_id
_entity_poly.type
_entity_poly.pdbx_seq_one_letter_code
_entity_poly.pdbx_strand_id
1 'polypeptide(L)'
;MIRWRKGTVEDIRREWPGAVELDVSIGGEGTHRALAYPALVGRPEPGDTVLLNTTALAMGLGTGGYAMVVAVPDRLPPDPEGPGHLVKARYTPLQATVLGADEQDSPHHAALRDADSLDAMPVVVADLHSALPPILAALLAGRPDARIVYVMPDGGALPSWFSMSIARLKDAGALAATVTVGQAFGGDLEAVTVHTGLLAARLVLEADAVVLAQGPGNLGTGTRWGFSGVSAGEAVNAASVLGGRPVGSLRVSEGDRRERHIGVSHHSLTAYGRVALARADIPVPELGGHFGARVAADAAPLGDRHRLVPVPVDGLHEVLRAAEKDWGVRLSTMGRRLDEDLPYFLAAAAAGRHTAALLG
;
A
#
# COMPACT_ATOMS: atom_id res chain seq x y z
N MET A 1 22.29 11.52 -7.04
CA MET A 1 22.01 12.04 -5.72
C MET A 1 20.92 13.09 -5.79
N ILE A 2 20.84 14.19 -5.06
CA ILE A 2 19.64 15.05 -5.05
C ILE A 2 19.80 16.22 -6.01
N ARG A 3 18.80 16.43 -6.89
CA ARG A 3 18.70 17.61 -7.74
C ARG A 3 17.80 18.65 -7.06
N TRP A 4 18.42 19.69 -6.52
CA TRP A 4 17.75 20.76 -5.83
C TRP A 4 17.28 21.84 -6.79
N ARG A 5 16.07 22.38 -6.54
CA ARG A 5 15.51 23.56 -7.21
C ARG A 5 14.84 24.46 -6.21
N LYS A 6 14.85 25.76 -6.52
CA LYS A 6 13.93 26.76 -5.96
C LYS A 6 12.78 26.95 -6.94
N GLY A 7 11.57 27.09 -6.44
CA GLY A 7 10.40 27.42 -7.25
C GLY A 7 9.46 28.35 -6.50
N THR A 8 8.53 28.95 -7.23
CA THR A 8 7.44 29.74 -6.67
C THR A 8 6.14 29.01 -6.87
N VAL A 9 5.35 28.86 -5.84
CA VAL A 9 4.01 28.28 -5.91
C VAL A 9 3.11 29.20 -6.72
N GLU A 10 2.55 28.70 -7.81
CA GLU A 10 1.61 29.44 -8.67
C GLU A 10 0.17 29.19 -8.23
N ASP A 11 -0.19 27.92 -7.98
CA ASP A 11 -1.55 27.54 -7.61
C ASP A 11 -1.58 26.23 -6.81
N ILE A 12 -2.69 26.03 -6.07
CA ILE A 12 -3.04 24.78 -5.42
C ILE A 12 -3.99 24.02 -6.32
N ARG A 13 -3.55 22.89 -6.85
CA ARG A 13 -4.34 22.07 -7.79
C ARG A 13 -5.43 21.26 -7.10
N ARG A 14 -5.07 20.61 -6.03
CA ARG A 14 -5.96 19.77 -5.20
C ARG A 14 -5.30 19.38 -3.89
N GLU A 15 -6.14 19.01 -2.95
CA GLU A 15 -5.73 18.54 -1.63
C GLU A 15 -6.45 17.23 -1.31
N TRP A 16 -5.79 16.44 -0.48
CA TRP A 16 -6.39 15.28 0.18
C TRP A 16 -5.72 15.12 1.56
N PRO A 17 -6.28 14.33 2.48
CA PRO A 17 -5.71 14.18 3.81
C PRO A 17 -4.20 13.91 3.80
N GLY A 18 -3.43 14.83 4.38
CA GLY A 18 -1.98 14.77 4.52
C GLY A 18 -1.15 15.26 3.32
N ALA A 19 -1.73 15.63 2.18
CA ALA A 19 -0.97 16.07 1.01
C ALA A 19 -1.64 17.21 0.23
N VAL A 20 -0.80 18.08 -0.36
CA VAL A 20 -1.20 19.23 -1.20
C VAL A 20 -0.45 19.12 -2.54
N GLU A 21 -1.19 19.04 -3.63
CA GLU A 21 -0.65 19.12 -4.99
C GLU A 21 -0.64 20.56 -5.49
N LEU A 22 0.50 20.97 -6.01
CA LEU A 22 0.79 22.37 -6.40
C LEU A 22 1.23 22.42 -7.85
N ASP A 23 0.97 23.59 -8.49
CA ASP A 23 1.72 24.05 -9.63
C ASP A 23 2.84 25.00 -9.15
N VAL A 24 4.08 24.68 -9.51
CA VAL A 24 5.27 25.43 -9.07
C VAL A 24 6.09 25.84 -10.29
N SER A 25 6.33 27.12 -10.42
CA SER A 25 7.24 27.69 -11.43
C SER A 25 8.68 27.53 -10.99
N ILE A 26 9.51 26.90 -11.84
CA ILE A 26 10.95 26.74 -11.61
C ILE A 26 11.68 27.55 -12.66
N GLY A 27 12.47 28.53 -12.22
CA GLY A 27 13.15 29.46 -13.11
C GLY A 27 13.95 28.75 -14.21
N GLY A 28 13.61 29.04 -15.49
CA GLY A 28 14.24 28.45 -16.67
C GLY A 28 13.75 27.03 -17.05
N GLU A 29 12.92 26.38 -16.20
CA GLU A 29 12.41 25.03 -16.46
C GLU A 29 10.88 24.97 -16.67
N GLY A 30 10.16 26.11 -16.43
CA GLY A 30 8.70 26.22 -16.57
C GLY A 30 7.94 25.73 -15.33
N THR A 31 6.64 25.49 -15.50
CA THR A 31 5.73 25.08 -14.43
C THR A 31 5.69 23.56 -14.30
N HIS A 32 5.86 23.06 -13.09
CA HIS A 32 5.86 21.64 -12.75
C HIS A 32 4.87 21.34 -11.64
N ARG A 33 4.35 20.12 -11.64
CA ARG A 33 3.58 19.64 -10.49
C ARG A 33 4.51 19.34 -9.33
N ALA A 34 4.12 19.77 -8.15
CA ALA A 34 4.82 19.45 -6.91
C ALA A 34 3.85 18.88 -5.87
N LEU A 35 4.39 18.15 -4.90
CA LEU A 35 3.65 17.59 -3.80
C LEU A 35 4.29 18.02 -2.49
N ALA A 36 3.48 18.55 -1.59
CA ALA A 36 3.85 18.90 -0.23
C ALA A 36 3.11 18.01 0.77
N TYR A 37 3.76 17.72 1.90
CA TYR A 37 3.13 17.10 3.07
C TYR A 37 3.08 18.14 4.19
N PRO A 38 1.92 18.80 4.44
CA PRO A 38 1.82 19.90 5.40
C PRO A 38 2.32 19.57 6.80
N ALA A 39 2.16 18.33 7.23
CA ALA A 39 2.68 17.87 8.53
C ALA A 39 4.22 17.92 8.65
N LEU A 40 4.94 17.93 7.51
CA LEU A 40 6.41 17.96 7.49
C LEU A 40 6.95 19.35 7.18
N VAL A 41 6.32 20.06 6.24
CA VAL A 41 6.89 21.27 5.63
C VAL A 41 6.01 22.53 5.77
N GLY A 42 4.88 22.40 6.46
CA GLY A 42 3.83 23.43 6.44
C GLY A 42 2.98 23.34 5.16
N ARG A 43 1.86 24.07 5.14
CA ARG A 43 0.98 24.14 3.96
C ARG A 43 1.46 25.28 3.05
N PRO A 44 1.99 24.98 1.83
CA PRO A 44 2.38 26.05 0.90
C PRO A 44 1.17 26.81 0.38
N GLU A 45 1.40 28.09 0.06
CA GLU A 45 0.39 29.02 -0.48
C GLU A 45 0.90 29.64 -1.79
N PRO A 46 -0.01 30.08 -2.69
CA PRO A 46 0.39 30.84 -3.88
C PRO A 46 1.28 32.01 -3.52
N GLY A 47 2.41 32.18 -4.21
CA GLY A 47 3.44 33.17 -3.95
C GLY A 47 4.58 32.71 -3.06
N ASP A 48 4.44 31.60 -2.32
CA ASP A 48 5.53 31.07 -1.51
C ASP A 48 6.72 30.62 -2.37
N THR A 49 7.91 30.90 -1.87
CA THR A 49 9.14 30.25 -2.37
C THR A 49 9.26 28.87 -1.72
N VAL A 50 9.46 27.84 -2.55
CA VAL A 50 9.64 26.46 -2.08
C VAL A 50 10.97 25.89 -2.51
N LEU A 51 11.58 25.10 -1.64
CA LEU A 51 12.72 24.26 -1.97
C LEU A 51 12.22 22.88 -2.44
N LEU A 52 12.73 22.41 -3.57
CA LEU A 52 12.26 21.23 -4.25
C LEU A 52 13.35 20.18 -4.43
N ASN A 53 13.00 18.91 -4.23
CA ASN A 53 13.73 17.76 -4.74
C ASN A 53 13.09 17.33 -6.07
N THR A 54 13.81 17.52 -7.17
CA THR A 54 13.37 17.22 -8.54
C THR A 54 14.08 16.00 -9.14
N THR A 55 14.79 15.23 -8.34
CA THR A 55 15.64 14.13 -8.84
C THR A 55 14.84 13.10 -9.62
N ALA A 56 13.81 12.55 -9.02
CA ALA A 56 13.01 11.50 -9.64
C ALA A 56 12.21 12.03 -10.83
N LEU A 57 11.69 13.27 -10.74
CA LEU A 57 11.03 13.95 -11.84
C LEU A 57 11.96 14.08 -13.06
N ALA A 58 13.18 14.55 -12.87
CA ALA A 58 14.17 14.73 -13.93
C ALA A 58 14.63 13.40 -14.58
N MET A 59 14.55 12.30 -13.84
CA MET A 59 14.88 10.97 -14.33
C MET A 59 13.68 10.21 -14.92
N GLY A 60 12.49 10.82 -14.94
CA GLY A 60 11.27 10.15 -15.39
C GLY A 60 10.88 8.96 -14.51
N LEU A 61 11.31 8.94 -13.24
CA LEU A 61 10.99 7.87 -12.31
C LEU A 61 9.62 8.08 -11.64
N GLY A 62 9.06 6.98 -11.18
CA GLY A 62 7.66 6.87 -10.73
C GLY A 62 7.30 7.55 -9.41
N THR A 63 7.51 8.86 -9.28
CA THR A 63 6.94 9.69 -8.19
C THR A 63 5.60 10.32 -8.56
N GLY A 64 4.79 9.67 -9.39
CA GLY A 64 3.53 10.26 -9.89
C GLY A 64 3.74 11.51 -10.76
N GLY A 65 4.98 11.82 -11.15
CA GLY A 65 5.34 13.02 -11.91
C GLY A 65 5.43 14.28 -11.05
N TYR A 66 5.73 14.12 -9.76
CA TYR A 66 5.86 15.24 -8.81
C TYR A 66 7.31 15.60 -8.53
N ALA A 67 7.60 16.92 -8.41
CA ALA A 67 8.67 17.41 -7.58
C ALA A 67 8.22 17.33 -6.11
N MET A 68 9.14 17.02 -5.19
CA MET A 68 8.80 16.94 -3.76
C MET A 68 9.19 18.26 -3.08
N VAL A 69 8.22 18.89 -2.40
CA VAL A 69 8.50 20.07 -1.57
C VAL A 69 9.26 19.64 -0.33
N VAL A 70 10.39 20.26 -0.09
CA VAL A 70 11.28 19.97 1.04
C VAL A 70 11.14 20.97 2.15
N ALA A 71 10.87 22.24 1.82
CA ALA A 71 10.63 23.31 2.76
C ALA A 71 9.94 24.50 2.09
N VAL A 72 9.29 25.33 2.91
CA VAL A 72 8.89 26.71 2.63
C VAL A 72 9.81 27.61 3.46
N PRO A 73 11.01 28.00 2.94
CA PRO A 73 12.08 28.55 3.78
C PRO A 73 11.71 29.84 4.51
N ASP A 74 10.84 30.65 3.89
CA ASP A 74 10.44 31.96 4.43
C ASP A 74 9.26 31.84 5.41
N ARG A 75 8.67 30.61 5.55
CA ARG A 75 7.50 30.37 6.42
C ARG A 75 7.54 28.94 6.95
N LEU A 76 8.41 28.71 7.94
CA LEU A 76 8.54 27.41 8.58
C LEU A 76 7.26 27.03 9.34
N PRO A 77 6.91 25.75 9.40
CA PRO A 77 5.79 25.29 10.24
C PRO A 77 6.10 25.50 11.73
N PRO A 78 5.07 25.56 12.58
CA PRO A 78 5.28 25.59 14.03
C PRO A 78 5.97 24.30 14.50
N ASP A 79 6.62 24.39 15.65
CA ASP A 79 7.19 23.21 16.30
C ASP A 79 6.10 22.16 16.57
N PRO A 80 6.38 20.87 16.37
CA PRO A 80 5.40 19.83 16.67
C PRO A 80 5.20 19.70 18.17
N GLU A 81 3.94 19.62 18.60
CA GLU A 81 3.55 19.35 19.96
C GLU A 81 2.96 17.96 20.09
N GLY A 82 3.21 17.27 21.19
CA GLY A 82 2.60 15.97 21.50
C GLY A 82 3.58 14.91 21.97
N PRO A 83 3.05 13.79 22.46
CA PRO A 83 3.84 12.65 22.88
C PRO A 83 4.39 11.88 21.68
N GLY A 84 5.34 10.99 21.96
CA GLY A 84 5.91 10.07 20.98
C GLY A 84 7.38 10.33 20.71
N HIS A 85 8.13 9.24 20.54
CA HIS A 85 9.56 9.29 20.25
C HIS A 85 9.98 8.33 19.13
N LEU A 86 9.02 7.73 18.41
CA LEU A 86 9.32 6.99 17.19
C LEU A 86 9.78 7.95 16.10
N VAL A 87 11.01 7.77 15.63
CA VAL A 87 11.57 8.58 14.54
C VAL A 87 11.35 7.85 13.22
N LYS A 88 10.58 8.45 12.32
CA LYS A 88 10.36 7.99 10.94
C LYS A 88 11.21 8.79 9.96
N ALA A 89 11.49 8.22 8.79
CA ALA A 89 12.51 8.74 7.85
C ALA A 89 13.84 9.05 8.59
N ARG A 90 14.24 8.17 9.45
CA ARG A 90 15.25 8.30 10.48
C ARG A 90 16.64 8.65 9.91
N TYR A 91 17.29 9.61 10.56
CA TYR A 91 18.61 10.15 10.17
C TYR A 91 18.65 10.84 8.80
N THR A 92 17.51 11.30 8.32
CA THR A 92 17.42 12.18 7.15
C THR A 92 17.02 13.60 7.58
N PRO A 93 17.22 14.62 6.73
CA PRO A 93 16.83 16.00 7.08
C PRO A 93 15.32 16.20 7.32
N LEU A 94 14.48 15.28 6.82
CA LEU A 94 13.01 15.32 7.01
C LEU A 94 12.53 14.23 7.97
N GLN A 95 13.41 13.77 8.86
CA GLN A 95 12.96 12.87 9.92
C GLN A 95 11.89 13.55 10.79
N ALA A 96 10.88 12.78 11.16
CA ALA A 96 9.77 13.24 11.98
C ALA A 96 9.52 12.27 13.14
N THR A 97 9.04 12.78 14.27
CA THR A 97 8.62 11.97 15.41
C THR A 97 7.13 11.72 15.35
N VAL A 98 6.72 10.51 15.72
CA VAL A 98 5.32 10.09 15.82
C VAL A 98 5.12 9.30 17.11
N LEU A 99 3.87 9.19 17.57
CA LEU A 99 3.50 8.30 18.68
C LEU A 99 3.28 6.88 18.15
N GLY A 100 4.07 5.93 18.61
CA GLY A 100 3.81 4.50 18.35
C GLY A 100 2.61 4.00 19.12
N ALA A 101 1.83 3.12 18.51
CA ALA A 101 0.62 2.58 19.11
C ALA A 101 0.92 1.85 20.44
N ASP A 102 2.10 1.25 20.59
CA ASP A 102 2.56 0.49 21.76
C ASP A 102 3.52 1.25 22.68
N GLU A 103 3.81 2.56 22.42
CA GLU A 103 4.61 3.37 23.33
C GLU A 103 3.93 3.58 24.69
N GLN A 104 4.72 3.83 25.75
CA GLN A 104 4.21 4.03 27.10
C GLN A 104 3.19 5.15 27.21
N ASP A 105 3.37 6.21 26.44
CA ASP A 105 2.47 7.38 26.42
C ASP A 105 1.24 7.17 25.52
N SER A 106 1.17 6.03 24.81
CA SER A 106 0.02 5.69 23.99
C SER A 106 -1.16 5.22 24.85
N PRO A 107 -2.39 5.66 24.55
CA PRO A 107 -3.59 5.15 25.21
C PRO A 107 -3.80 3.63 24.95
N HIS A 108 -3.09 3.07 23.97
CA HIS A 108 -3.19 1.68 23.56
C HIS A 108 -2.09 0.78 24.15
N HIS A 109 -1.14 1.38 24.90
CA HIS A 109 0.00 0.65 25.46
C HIS A 109 -0.43 -0.61 26.25
N ALA A 110 -1.40 -0.46 27.13
CA ALA A 110 -1.85 -1.56 27.99
C ALA A 110 -2.44 -2.74 27.20
N ALA A 111 -3.12 -2.47 26.06
CA ALA A 111 -3.70 -3.48 25.19
C ALA A 111 -2.65 -4.21 24.34
N LEU A 112 -1.53 -3.54 24.03
CA LEU A 112 -0.52 -4.05 23.11
C LEU A 112 0.71 -4.62 23.80
N ARG A 113 0.99 -4.23 25.05
CA ARG A 113 2.22 -4.56 25.79
C ARG A 113 2.53 -6.07 25.84
N ASP A 114 1.53 -6.88 26.10
CA ASP A 114 1.65 -8.33 26.24
C ASP A 114 0.86 -9.09 25.16
N ALA A 115 0.43 -8.39 24.09
CA ALA A 115 -0.36 -8.98 23.02
C ALA A 115 0.47 -9.90 22.13
N ASP A 116 -0.08 -11.08 21.78
CA ASP A 116 0.63 -12.14 21.07
C ASP A 116 -0.26 -12.92 20.08
N SER A 117 -1.52 -12.52 19.89
CA SER A 117 -2.45 -13.26 19.03
C SER A 117 -3.32 -12.36 18.16
N LEU A 118 -3.53 -12.79 16.91
CA LEU A 118 -4.51 -12.23 15.98
C LEU A 118 -5.86 -12.98 15.99
N ASP A 119 -6.01 -14.00 16.83
CA ASP A 119 -7.24 -14.82 16.94
C ASP A 119 -7.74 -15.31 15.57
N ALA A 120 -6.84 -15.89 14.77
CA ALA A 120 -7.12 -16.37 13.42
C ALA A 120 -7.65 -15.30 12.44
N MET A 121 -7.46 -14.01 12.71
CA MET A 121 -7.84 -12.92 11.80
C MET A 121 -7.18 -13.12 10.43
N PRO A 122 -7.94 -13.02 9.31
CA PRO A 122 -7.38 -13.08 7.98
C PRO A 122 -6.46 -11.88 7.69
N VAL A 123 -5.28 -12.16 7.13
CA VAL A 123 -4.32 -11.15 6.68
C VAL A 123 -4.02 -11.36 5.20
N VAL A 124 -4.59 -10.52 4.35
CA VAL A 124 -4.32 -10.56 2.91
C VAL A 124 -3.01 -9.84 2.63
N VAL A 125 -2.05 -10.57 2.09
CA VAL A 125 -0.72 -10.03 1.76
C VAL A 125 -0.60 -9.85 0.25
N ALA A 126 -0.14 -8.67 -0.19
CA ALA A 126 0.09 -8.37 -1.60
C ALA A 126 1.44 -7.65 -1.81
N ASP A 127 2.04 -7.84 -2.99
CA ASP A 127 3.32 -7.22 -3.35
C ASP A 127 3.19 -5.78 -3.88
N LEU A 128 1.98 -5.37 -4.27
CA LEU A 128 1.72 -4.04 -4.85
C LEU A 128 0.57 -3.33 -4.16
N HIS A 129 0.74 -2.02 -3.97
CA HIS A 129 -0.30 -1.12 -3.47
C HIS A 129 -1.60 -1.16 -4.30
N SER A 130 -1.47 -1.31 -5.63
CA SER A 130 -2.60 -1.38 -6.56
C SER A 130 -3.53 -2.58 -6.35
N ALA A 131 -3.12 -3.57 -5.54
CA ALA A 131 -3.98 -4.69 -5.15
C ALA A 131 -4.99 -4.32 -4.04
N LEU A 132 -4.75 -3.23 -3.29
CA LEU A 132 -5.62 -2.83 -2.17
C LEU A 132 -7.08 -2.59 -2.61
N PRO A 133 -7.40 -1.72 -3.59
CA PRO A 133 -8.80 -1.48 -3.95
C PRO A 133 -9.54 -2.73 -4.45
N PRO A 134 -8.99 -3.58 -5.36
CA PRO A 134 -9.71 -4.76 -5.83
C PRO A 134 -9.89 -5.84 -4.75
N ILE A 135 -8.94 -5.98 -3.80
CA ILE A 135 -9.12 -6.85 -2.63
C ILE A 135 -10.31 -6.37 -1.80
N LEU A 136 -10.35 -5.07 -1.45
CA LEU A 136 -11.44 -4.46 -0.70
C LEU A 136 -12.79 -4.63 -1.41
N ALA A 137 -12.84 -4.39 -2.72
CA ALA A 137 -14.06 -4.48 -3.50
C ALA A 137 -14.72 -5.86 -3.39
N ALA A 138 -13.94 -6.92 -3.60
CA ALA A 138 -14.47 -8.26 -3.54
C ALA A 138 -14.74 -8.74 -2.10
N LEU A 139 -13.95 -8.29 -1.13
CA LEU A 139 -14.18 -8.61 0.28
C LEU A 139 -15.50 -7.98 0.76
N LEU A 140 -15.69 -6.68 0.54
CA LEU A 140 -16.89 -5.97 0.95
C LEU A 140 -18.14 -6.37 0.16
N ALA A 141 -18.01 -6.83 -1.08
CA ALA A 141 -19.12 -7.42 -1.81
C ALA A 141 -19.67 -8.69 -1.12
N GLY A 142 -18.79 -9.47 -0.48
CA GLY A 142 -19.16 -10.65 0.29
C GLY A 142 -19.49 -10.38 1.76
N ARG A 143 -18.90 -9.33 2.33
CA ARG A 143 -19.04 -8.93 3.74
C ARG A 143 -19.11 -7.41 3.85
N PRO A 144 -20.27 -6.80 3.59
CA PRO A 144 -20.41 -5.34 3.53
C PRO A 144 -20.04 -4.62 4.84
N ASP A 145 -20.27 -5.28 5.97
CA ASP A 145 -20.04 -4.71 7.31
C ASP A 145 -18.62 -4.99 7.86
N ALA A 146 -17.78 -5.70 7.09
CA ALA A 146 -16.44 -6.06 7.57
C ALA A 146 -15.56 -4.82 7.78
N ARG A 147 -14.94 -4.75 8.94
CA ARG A 147 -13.99 -3.70 9.31
C ARG A 147 -12.59 -4.06 8.81
N ILE A 148 -12.15 -3.39 7.75
CA ILE A 148 -10.88 -3.71 7.10
C ILE A 148 -9.86 -2.63 7.41
N VAL A 149 -8.68 -3.04 7.85
CA VAL A 149 -7.54 -2.16 8.14
C VAL A 149 -6.41 -2.43 7.12
N TYR A 150 -5.77 -1.37 6.67
CA TYR A 150 -4.60 -1.45 5.81
C TYR A 150 -3.32 -1.27 6.63
N VAL A 151 -2.43 -2.25 6.60
CA VAL A 151 -1.10 -2.17 7.20
C VAL A 151 -0.08 -1.91 6.09
N MET A 152 0.62 -0.78 6.17
CA MET A 152 1.56 -0.31 5.14
C MET A 152 3.01 -0.33 5.63
N PRO A 153 3.83 -1.29 5.19
CA PRO A 153 5.28 -1.28 5.42
C PRO A 153 6.00 -0.34 4.45
N ASP A 154 7.29 -0.10 4.70
CA ASP A 154 8.15 0.89 4.07
C ASP A 154 8.82 0.47 2.74
N GLY A 155 8.33 -0.59 2.11
CA GLY A 155 8.87 -1.06 0.82
C GLY A 155 8.61 -0.15 -0.38
N GLY A 156 7.71 0.81 -0.26
CA GLY A 156 7.34 1.80 -1.27
C GLY A 156 7.48 3.23 -0.76
N ALA A 157 6.51 4.08 -1.07
CA ALA A 157 6.43 5.43 -0.51
C ALA A 157 6.38 5.36 1.02
N LEU A 158 7.20 6.17 1.68
CA LEU A 158 7.18 6.22 3.14
C LEU A 158 5.92 6.92 3.67
N PRO A 159 5.50 8.10 3.17
CA PRO A 159 4.26 8.71 3.61
C PRO A 159 3.03 8.00 3.02
N SER A 160 2.14 7.50 3.88
CA SER A 160 0.84 6.97 3.44
C SER A 160 0.00 8.03 2.71
N TRP A 161 0.22 9.30 3.05
CA TRP A 161 -0.40 10.48 2.44
C TRP A 161 -0.11 10.62 0.93
N PHE A 162 0.92 9.97 0.40
CA PHE A 162 1.16 9.94 -1.03
C PHE A 162 0.02 9.27 -1.80
N SER A 163 -0.71 8.37 -1.16
CA SER A 163 -1.76 7.59 -1.79
C SER A 163 -3.14 8.26 -1.74
N MET A 164 -3.55 8.88 -2.85
CA MET A 164 -4.94 9.30 -3.02
C MET A 164 -5.95 8.15 -2.93
N SER A 165 -5.54 6.92 -3.26
CA SER A 165 -6.43 5.76 -3.15
C SER A 165 -6.79 5.48 -1.70
N ILE A 166 -5.83 5.58 -0.76
CA ILE A 166 -6.11 5.44 0.68
C ILE A 166 -7.14 6.49 1.11
N ALA A 167 -6.91 7.77 0.77
CA ALA A 167 -7.82 8.84 1.13
C ALA A 167 -9.25 8.56 0.64
N ARG A 168 -9.42 8.22 -0.65
CA ARG A 168 -10.73 7.95 -1.24
C ARG A 168 -11.41 6.70 -0.67
N LEU A 169 -10.65 5.65 -0.39
CA LEU A 169 -11.18 4.44 0.23
C LEU A 169 -11.68 4.69 1.66
N LYS A 170 -10.98 5.55 2.41
CA LYS A 170 -11.44 6.01 3.73
C LYS A 170 -12.68 6.89 3.63
N ASP A 171 -12.69 7.87 2.73
CA ASP A 171 -13.84 8.76 2.50
C ASP A 171 -15.10 7.98 2.08
N ALA A 172 -14.93 6.91 1.32
CA ALA A 172 -16.02 6.03 0.91
C ALA A 172 -16.42 5.00 1.98
N GLY A 173 -15.76 4.97 3.14
CA GLY A 173 -16.01 3.97 4.19
C GLY A 173 -15.56 2.55 3.85
N ALA A 174 -14.88 2.35 2.70
CA ALA A 174 -14.39 1.04 2.27
C ALA A 174 -13.12 0.59 3.05
N LEU A 175 -12.42 1.53 3.66
CA LEU A 175 -11.24 1.29 4.49
C LEU A 175 -11.44 1.94 5.86
N ALA A 176 -11.47 1.15 6.91
CA ALA A 176 -11.76 1.64 8.27
C ALA A 176 -10.61 2.48 8.84
N ALA A 177 -9.36 2.02 8.67
CA ALA A 177 -8.18 2.70 9.18
C ALA A 177 -6.90 2.19 8.49
N THR A 178 -5.80 2.89 8.78
CA THR A 178 -4.45 2.56 8.30
C THR A 178 -3.47 2.47 9.47
N VAL A 179 -2.52 1.54 9.38
CA VAL A 179 -1.37 1.45 10.29
C VAL A 179 -0.10 1.48 9.44
N THR A 180 0.80 2.41 9.73
CA THR A 180 2.10 2.47 9.07
C THR A 180 3.18 1.86 9.95
N VAL A 181 4.05 1.02 9.34
CA VAL A 181 5.08 0.28 10.08
C VAL A 181 6.47 0.49 9.47
N GLY A 182 7.52 0.16 10.22
CA GLY A 182 8.89 0.42 9.81
C GLY A 182 9.18 1.91 9.73
N GLN A 183 9.70 2.35 8.59
CA GLN A 183 9.97 3.77 8.30
C GLN A 183 8.80 4.47 7.59
N ALA A 184 7.75 3.73 7.19
CA ALA A 184 6.51 4.32 6.70
C ALA A 184 5.77 5.05 7.81
N PHE A 185 5.09 6.15 7.48
CA PHE A 185 4.38 7.02 8.43
C PHE A 185 3.14 7.66 7.82
N GLY A 186 2.33 8.30 8.67
CA GLY A 186 1.11 9.00 8.27
C GLY A 186 -0.13 8.10 8.24
N GLY A 187 -0.09 6.93 8.89
CA GLY A 187 -1.25 6.12 9.21
C GLY A 187 -2.09 6.72 10.33
N ASP A 188 -3.25 6.13 10.59
CA ASP A 188 -4.06 6.46 11.77
C ASP A 188 -3.37 5.99 13.05
N LEU A 189 -2.61 4.90 12.95
CA LEU A 189 -1.69 4.42 13.97
C LEU A 189 -0.30 4.19 13.36
N GLU A 190 0.71 4.32 14.21
CA GLU A 190 2.11 4.08 13.87
C GLU A 190 2.66 2.90 14.66
N ALA A 191 3.51 2.08 14.05
CA ALA A 191 4.18 1.00 14.75
C ALA A 191 5.61 0.79 14.24
N VAL A 192 6.43 0.12 15.05
CA VAL A 192 7.83 -0.18 14.68
C VAL A 192 7.91 -1.34 13.70
N THR A 193 7.08 -2.36 13.88
CA THR A 193 7.16 -3.61 13.12
C THR A 193 5.82 -4.00 12.52
N VAL A 194 5.86 -4.88 11.52
CA VAL A 194 4.65 -5.51 10.97
C VAL A 194 3.87 -6.24 12.06
N HIS A 195 4.55 -6.89 13.00
CA HIS A 195 3.91 -7.63 14.09
C HIS A 195 3.07 -6.71 14.98
N THR A 196 3.65 -5.63 15.48
CA THR A 196 2.91 -4.64 16.28
C THR A 196 1.79 -3.99 15.48
N GLY A 197 2.02 -3.71 14.18
CA GLY A 197 1.00 -3.15 13.29
C GLY A 197 -0.21 -4.08 13.12
N LEU A 198 0.01 -5.38 12.98
CA LEU A 198 -1.06 -6.38 12.90
C LEU A 198 -1.82 -6.49 14.22
N LEU A 199 -1.11 -6.52 15.37
CA LEU A 199 -1.74 -6.53 16.69
C LEU A 199 -2.56 -5.26 16.95
N ALA A 200 -2.03 -4.09 16.58
CA ALA A 200 -2.77 -2.82 16.66
C ALA A 200 -4.03 -2.83 15.77
N ALA A 201 -3.94 -3.36 14.56
CA ALA A 201 -5.10 -3.52 13.68
C ALA A 201 -6.18 -4.41 14.34
N ARG A 202 -5.78 -5.54 14.96
CA ARG A 202 -6.71 -6.47 15.61
C ARG A 202 -7.30 -5.93 16.89
N LEU A 203 -6.46 -5.45 17.82
CA LEU A 203 -6.84 -5.21 19.20
C LEU A 203 -7.29 -3.77 19.48
N VAL A 204 -6.78 -2.81 18.69
CA VAL A 204 -7.07 -1.39 18.86
C VAL A 204 -8.09 -0.91 17.83
N LEU A 205 -7.90 -1.30 16.57
CA LEU A 205 -8.79 -0.91 15.48
C LEU A 205 -9.92 -1.91 15.22
N GLU A 206 -9.93 -3.02 15.95
CA GLU A 206 -10.98 -4.06 15.88
C GLU A 206 -11.21 -4.57 14.45
N ALA A 207 -10.11 -4.79 13.72
CA ALA A 207 -10.18 -5.29 12.36
C ALA A 207 -10.74 -6.71 12.29
N ASP A 208 -11.67 -6.94 11.37
CA ASP A 208 -12.11 -8.28 10.97
C ASP A 208 -11.11 -8.92 10.00
N ALA A 209 -10.48 -8.10 9.15
CA ALA A 209 -9.43 -8.50 8.23
C ALA A 209 -8.42 -7.37 8.01
N VAL A 210 -7.20 -7.75 7.67
CA VAL A 210 -6.14 -6.82 7.28
C VAL A 210 -5.75 -7.03 5.83
N VAL A 211 -5.52 -5.93 5.10
CA VAL A 211 -4.72 -5.95 3.87
C VAL A 211 -3.34 -5.42 4.19
N LEU A 212 -2.31 -6.22 3.95
CA LEU A 212 -0.92 -5.85 4.16
C LEU A 212 -0.21 -5.77 2.81
N ALA A 213 0.15 -4.58 2.39
CA ALA A 213 0.90 -4.34 1.16
C ALA A 213 1.73 -3.06 1.29
N GLN A 214 2.88 -3.02 0.62
CA GLN A 214 3.72 -1.81 0.58
C GLN A 214 2.96 -0.61 -0.02
N GLY A 215 3.41 0.60 0.31
CA GLY A 215 2.92 1.83 -0.31
C GLY A 215 3.20 1.90 -1.81
N PRO A 216 2.68 2.94 -2.51
CA PRO A 216 2.98 3.15 -3.94
C PRO A 216 4.48 3.21 -4.23
N GLY A 217 4.89 2.80 -5.44
CA GLY A 217 6.28 2.93 -5.89
C GLY A 217 7.13 1.68 -5.64
N ASN A 218 6.72 0.54 -6.21
CA ASN A 218 7.53 -0.68 -6.15
C ASN A 218 8.91 -0.49 -6.78
N LEU A 219 9.95 -0.80 -6.03
CA LEU A 219 11.34 -0.85 -6.50
C LEU A 219 11.64 -2.20 -7.13
N GLY A 220 12.42 -2.22 -8.21
CA GLY A 220 12.82 -3.46 -8.85
C GLY A 220 14.03 -3.30 -9.77
N THR A 221 15.00 -4.20 -9.66
CA THR A 221 16.24 -4.24 -10.47
C THR A 221 16.16 -5.25 -11.61
N GLY A 222 15.03 -5.96 -11.74
CA GLY A 222 14.83 -7.00 -12.75
C GLY A 222 15.45 -8.36 -12.38
N THR A 223 16.11 -8.49 -11.23
CA THR A 223 16.63 -9.75 -10.73
C THR A 223 15.58 -10.48 -9.85
N ARG A 224 15.83 -11.76 -9.56
CA ARG A 224 14.91 -12.57 -8.75
C ARG A 224 14.61 -11.96 -7.37
N TRP A 225 15.62 -11.42 -6.70
CA TRP A 225 15.52 -10.91 -5.32
C TRP A 225 15.41 -9.39 -5.23
N GLY A 226 15.80 -8.69 -6.28
CA GLY A 226 15.91 -7.23 -6.28
C GLY A 226 14.59 -6.51 -6.54
N PHE A 227 13.59 -6.71 -5.68
CA PHE A 227 12.34 -5.96 -5.70
C PHE A 227 11.78 -5.81 -4.28
N SER A 228 11.18 -4.66 -4.00
CA SER A 228 10.70 -4.34 -2.65
C SER A 228 9.54 -5.26 -2.19
N GLY A 229 8.69 -5.70 -3.10
CA GLY A 229 7.57 -6.61 -2.80
C GLY A 229 7.99 -8.02 -2.34
N VAL A 230 9.30 -8.34 -2.27
CA VAL A 230 9.80 -9.58 -1.66
C VAL A 230 9.36 -9.70 -0.20
N SER A 231 9.20 -8.57 0.51
CA SER A 231 8.71 -8.49 1.88
C SER A 231 7.29 -9.05 2.07
N ALA A 232 6.52 -9.26 1.01
CA ALA A 232 5.23 -9.96 1.09
C ALA A 232 5.39 -11.38 1.67
N GLY A 233 6.49 -12.09 1.35
CA GLY A 233 6.77 -13.39 1.95
C GLY A 233 7.10 -13.30 3.45
N GLU A 234 7.78 -12.25 3.88
CA GLU A 234 8.06 -11.97 5.29
C GLU A 234 6.77 -11.65 6.06
N ALA A 235 5.86 -10.91 5.41
CA ALA A 235 4.56 -10.57 5.97
C ALA A 235 3.66 -11.81 6.21
N VAL A 236 3.74 -12.82 5.33
CA VAL A 236 3.08 -14.14 5.55
C VAL A 236 3.59 -14.79 6.83
N ASN A 237 4.92 -14.75 7.05
CA ASN A 237 5.52 -15.32 8.26
C ASN A 237 5.08 -14.55 9.53
N ALA A 238 5.08 -13.20 9.46
CA ALA A 238 4.65 -12.36 10.57
C ALA A 238 3.18 -12.61 10.96
N ALA A 239 2.28 -12.69 9.98
CA ALA A 239 0.87 -13.00 10.23
C ALA A 239 0.70 -14.40 10.85
N SER A 240 1.44 -15.39 10.36
CA SER A 240 1.35 -16.77 10.83
C SER A 240 1.89 -16.93 12.26
N VAL A 241 3.01 -16.27 12.60
CA VAL A 241 3.62 -16.39 13.94
C VAL A 241 2.72 -15.81 15.03
N LEU A 242 1.88 -14.83 14.69
CA LEU A 242 0.87 -14.26 15.57
C LEU A 242 -0.47 -15.02 15.53
N GLY A 243 -0.51 -16.23 14.95
CA GLY A 243 -1.76 -17.02 14.89
C GLY A 243 -2.82 -16.46 13.96
N GLY A 244 -2.49 -15.56 13.04
CA GLY A 244 -3.37 -15.09 11.97
C GLY A 244 -3.52 -16.10 10.84
N ARG A 245 -4.42 -15.83 9.90
CA ARG A 245 -4.64 -16.63 8.68
C ARG A 245 -4.11 -15.89 7.45
N PRO A 246 -2.86 -16.11 7.03
CA PRO A 246 -2.30 -15.42 5.88
C PRO A 246 -2.94 -15.89 4.57
N VAL A 247 -3.30 -14.91 3.72
CA VAL A 247 -3.83 -15.10 2.37
C VAL A 247 -2.91 -14.38 1.39
N GLY A 248 -2.23 -15.12 0.52
CA GLY A 248 -1.31 -14.54 -0.45
C GLY A 248 -2.01 -14.15 -1.75
N SER A 249 -2.13 -12.86 -2.03
CA SER A 249 -2.67 -12.34 -3.28
C SER A 249 -1.65 -12.49 -4.41
N LEU A 250 -2.00 -13.24 -5.46
CA LEU A 250 -1.15 -13.42 -6.62
C LEU A 250 -1.13 -12.16 -7.50
N ARG A 251 0.04 -11.77 -7.93
CA ARG A 251 0.20 -10.83 -9.03
C ARG A 251 0.14 -11.60 -10.35
N VAL A 252 -0.98 -11.48 -11.05
CA VAL A 252 -1.23 -12.08 -12.36
C VAL A 252 -1.31 -10.97 -13.39
N SER A 253 -0.78 -11.15 -14.59
CA SER A 253 -0.90 -10.16 -15.67
C SER A 253 -0.91 -10.82 -17.03
N GLU A 254 -1.74 -10.33 -17.93
CA GLU A 254 -1.73 -10.66 -19.36
C GLU A 254 -1.19 -9.49 -20.19
N GLY A 255 -1.30 -8.26 -19.67
CA GLY A 255 -0.93 -7.02 -20.35
C GLY A 255 0.49 -6.49 -20.06
N ASP A 256 1.29 -7.13 -19.19
CA ASP A 256 2.65 -6.65 -18.88
C ASP A 256 3.61 -6.90 -20.07
N ARG A 257 4.38 -5.89 -20.45
CA ARG A 257 5.35 -6.00 -21.56
C ARG A 257 6.56 -6.89 -21.22
N ARG A 258 6.77 -7.21 -19.95
CA ARG A 258 7.89 -8.00 -19.46
C ARG A 258 7.43 -9.44 -19.24
N GLU A 259 7.96 -10.37 -20.00
CA GLU A 259 7.54 -11.77 -20.00
C GLU A 259 7.54 -12.40 -18.60
N ARG A 260 8.51 -12.04 -17.74
CA ARG A 260 8.58 -12.53 -16.35
C ARG A 260 7.39 -12.16 -15.47
N HIS A 261 6.47 -11.31 -15.95
CA HIS A 261 5.24 -10.92 -15.28
C HIS A 261 3.98 -11.41 -15.99
N ILE A 262 4.10 -12.07 -17.15
CA ILE A 262 2.98 -12.69 -17.85
C ILE A 262 2.62 -14.02 -17.19
N GLY A 263 1.32 -14.25 -16.94
CA GLY A 263 0.86 -15.32 -16.05
C GLY A 263 1.04 -14.92 -14.60
N VAL A 264 1.47 -15.84 -13.75
CA VAL A 264 1.85 -15.52 -12.36
C VAL A 264 3.23 -14.87 -12.33
N SER A 265 3.30 -13.63 -11.84
CA SER A 265 4.55 -12.87 -11.77
C SER A 265 5.63 -13.62 -10.98
N HIS A 266 6.87 -13.55 -11.47
CA HIS A 266 8.03 -14.05 -10.73
C HIS A 266 8.16 -13.43 -9.33
N HIS A 267 7.58 -12.26 -9.07
CA HIS A 267 7.50 -11.65 -7.74
C HIS A 267 6.69 -12.52 -6.77
N SER A 268 5.47 -12.92 -7.15
CA SER A 268 4.64 -13.81 -6.33
C SER A 268 5.32 -15.17 -6.13
N LEU A 269 5.89 -15.74 -7.19
CA LEU A 269 6.61 -17.03 -7.12
C LEU A 269 7.87 -16.94 -6.22
N THR A 270 8.52 -15.77 -6.14
CA THR A 270 9.66 -15.57 -5.24
C THR A 270 9.19 -15.32 -3.81
N ALA A 271 8.28 -14.38 -3.59
CA ALA A 271 7.80 -14.01 -2.26
C ALA A 271 7.13 -15.20 -1.56
N TYR A 272 6.18 -15.84 -2.22
CA TYR A 272 5.45 -16.97 -1.61
C TYR A 272 6.22 -18.30 -1.73
N GLY A 273 6.84 -18.58 -2.86
CA GLY A 273 7.53 -19.86 -3.08
C GLY A 273 8.88 -19.99 -2.38
N ARG A 274 9.52 -18.87 -1.98
CA ARG A 274 10.88 -18.91 -1.43
C ARG A 274 11.04 -18.19 -0.09
N VAL A 275 10.36 -17.06 0.12
CA VAL A 275 10.52 -16.23 1.33
C VAL A 275 9.50 -16.60 2.39
N ALA A 276 8.27 -16.85 2.02
CA ALA A 276 7.24 -17.34 2.94
C ALA A 276 7.60 -18.75 3.40
N LEU A 277 7.91 -18.90 4.68
CA LEU A 277 8.18 -20.19 5.32
C LEU A 277 6.91 -20.82 5.92
N ALA A 278 6.00 -19.97 6.38
CA ALA A 278 4.71 -20.38 6.91
C ALA A 278 3.73 -20.71 5.77
N ARG A 279 2.76 -21.59 6.07
CA ARG A 279 1.68 -21.93 5.15
C ARG A 279 0.67 -20.78 5.05
N ALA A 280 0.24 -20.49 3.83
CA ALA A 280 -0.81 -19.51 3.53
C ALA A 280 -1.87 -20.13 2.61
N ASP A 281 -3.04 -19.52 2.55
CA ASP A 281 -3.97 -19.75 1.45
C ASP A 281 -3.54 -18.88 0.26
N ILE A 282 -3.46 -19.47 -0.91
CA ILE A 282 -3.16 -18.79 -2.17
C ILE A 282 -4.37 -18.89 -3.08
N PRO A 283 -5.25 -17.89 -3.10
CA PRO A 283 -6.36 -17.82 -4.04
C PRO A 283 -5.86 -17.78 -5.48
N VAL A 284 -6.26 -18.76 -6.27
CA VAL A 284 -5.95 -18.86 -7.70
C VAL A 284 -7.23 -18.51 -8.46
N PRO A 285 -7.26 -17.42 -9.23
CA PRO A 285 -8.46 -17.05 -9.98
C PRO A 285 -8.75 -18.06 -11.08
N GLU A 286 -9.98 -18.55 -11.16
CA GLU A 286 -10.42 -19.46 -12.23
C GLU A 286 -10.69 -18.65 -13.52
N LEU A 287 -9.60 -18.27 -14.20
CA LEU A 287 -9.65 -17.61 -15.49
C LEU A 287 -9.88 -18.61 -16.61
N GLY A 288 -10.66 -18.23 -17.61
CA GLY A 288 -10.95 -19.10 -18.75
C GLY A 288 -9.80 -19.25 -19.76
N GLY A 289 -9.93 -20.22 -20.66
CA GLY A 289 -9.07 -20.39 -21.82
C GLY A 289 -7.62 -20.77 -21.52
N HIS A 290 -6.75 -20.54 -22.50
CA HIS A 290 -5.33 -20.88 -22.40
C HIS A 290 -4.60 -20.06 -21.33
N PHE A 291 -5.01 -18.81 -21.12
CA PHE A 291 -4.39 -17.96 -20.11
C PHE A 291 -4.69 -18.45 -18.70
N GLY A 292 -5.94 -18.87 -18.42
CA GLY A 292 -6.29 -19.48 -17.14
C GLY A 292 -5.52 -20.76 -16.86
N ALA A 293 -5.36 -21.63 -17.88
CA ALA A 293 -4.55 -22.84 -17.76
C ALA A 293 -3.07 -22.51 -17.43
N ARG A 294 -2.50 -21.47 -18.06
CA ARG A 294 -1.16 -20.99 -17.75
C ARG A 294 -1.05 -20.51 -16.29
N VAL A 295 -1.99 -19.67 -15.83
CA VAL A 295 -1.99 -19.16 -14.44
C VAL A 295 -2.06 -20.29 -13.44
N ALA A 296 -2.90 -21.30 -13.68
CA ALA A 296 -2.98 -22.47 -12.81
C ALA A 296 -1.66 -23.27 -12.79
N ALA A 297 -1.03 -23.48 -13.95
CA ALA A 297 0.26 -24.16 -14.07
C ALA A 297 1.40 -23.39 -13.39
N ASP A 298 1.46 -22.05 -13.57
CA ASP A 298 2.46 -21.18 -12.94
C ASP A 298 2.31 -21.18 -11.40
N ALA A 299 1.08 -21.24 -10.88
CA ALA A 299 0.81 -21.29 -9.44
C ALA A 299 1.06 -22.67 -8.81
N ALA A 300 0.97 -23.74 -9.58
CA ALA A 300 1.02 -25.12 -9.06
C ALA A 300 2.22 -25.40 -8.13
N PRO A 301 3.47 -24.95 -8.40
CA PRO A 301 4.60 -25.16 -7.50
C PRO A 301 4.45 -24.53 -6.10
N LEU A 302 3.58 -23.56 -5.93
CA LEU A 302 3.28 -22.99 -4.60
C LEU A 302 2.52 -23.97 -3.71
N GLY A 303 1.85 -24.96 -4.32
CA GLY A 303 1.12 -26.02 -3.61
C GLY A 303 1.97 -26.94 -2.74
N ASP A 304 3.28 -26.97 -2.95
CA ASP A 304 4.21 -27.75 -2.11
C ASP A 304 4.23 -27.25 -0.66
N ARG A 305 3.91 -25.99 -0.45
CA ARG A 305 3.91 -25.34 0.88
C ARG A 305 2.57 -24.77 1.27
N HIS A 306 1.88 -24.16 0.33
CA HIS A 306 0.66 -23.39 0.56
C HIS A 306 -0.58 -24.19 0.16
N ARG A 307 -1.74 -23.75 0.63
CA ARG A 307 -3.02 -24.24 0.14
C ARG A 307 -3.45 -23.42 -1.08
N LEU A 308 -3.39 -23.99 -2.27
CA LEU A 308 -3.98 -23.37 -3.44
C LEU A 308 -5.51 -23.46 -3.35
N VAL A 309 -6.18 -22.34 -3.51
CA VAL A 309 -7.64 -22.23 -3.42
C VAL A 309 -8.16 -21.72 -4.76
N PRO A 310 -8.77 -22.59 -5.60
CA PRO A 310 -9.47 -22.12 -6.79
C PRO A 310 -10.60 -21.17 -6.40
N VAL A 311 -10.67 -20.01 -7.05
CA VAL A 311 -11.70 -18.98 -6.75
C VAL A 311 -12.38 -18.57 -8.06
N PRO A 312 -13.71 -18.80 -8.19
CA PRO A 312 -14.47 -18.35 -9.34
C PRO A 312 -14.41 -16.82 -9.45
N VAL A 313 -14.26 -16.32 -10.68
CA VAL A 313 -14.18 -14.88 -10.96
C VAL A 313 -15.50 -14.27 -11.47
N ASP A 314 -16.55 -15.09 -11.59
CA ASP A 314 -17.87 -14.63 -12.05
C ASP A 314 -18.38 -13.48 -11.19
N GLY A 315 -18.87 -12.42 -11.84
CA GLY A 315 -19.37 -11.20 -11.21
C GLY A 315 -18.30 -10.28 -10.61
N LEU A 316 -17.01 -10.67 -10.56
CA LEU A 316 -15.95 -9.81 -10.00
C LEU A 316 -15.66 -8.58 -10.87
N HIS A 317 -15.82 -8.67 -12.17
CA HIS A 317 -15.63 -7.52 -13.05
C HIS A 317 -16.65 -6.41 -12.74
N GLU A 318 -17.91 -6.77 -12.57
CA GLU A 318 -19.00 -5.87 -12.20
C GLU A 318 -18.75 -5.23 -10.81
N VAL A 319 -18.30 -6.03 -9.84
CA VAL A 319 -17.91 -5.56 -8.50
C VAL A 319 -16.78 -4.52 -8.59
N LEU A 320 -15.76 -4.78 -9.41
CA LEU A 320 -14.63 -3.86 -9.61
C LEU A 320 -15.07 -2.55 -10.28
N ARG A 321 -15.95 -2.62 -11.27
CA ARG A 321 -16.52 -1.44 -11.93
C ARG A 321 -17.37 -0.60 -10.99
N ALA A 322 -18.20 -1.25 -10.16
CA ALA A 322 -18.98 -0.56 -9.14
C ALA A 322 -18.04 0.15 -8.15
N ALA A 323 -17.00 -0.53 -7.67
CA ALA A 323 -16.03 0.06 -6.75
C ALA A 323 -15.29 1.27 -7.35
N GLU A 324 -14.87 1.24 -8.62
CA GLU A 324 -14.29 2.42 -9.29
C GLU A 324 -15.22 3.62 -9.24
N LYS A 325 -16.50 3.40 -9.51
CA LYS A 325 -17.51 4.44 -9.56
C LYS A 325 -17.85 4.96 -8.17
N ASP A 326 -18.17 4.05 -7.25
CA ASP A 326 -18.76 4.38 -5.95
C ASP A 326 -17.71 4.99 -4.99
N TRP A 327 -16.46 4.54 -5.10
CA TRP A 327 -15.35 5.03 -4.28
C TRP A 327 -14.53 6.12 -4.95
N GLY A 328 -14.80 6.43 -6.22
CA GLY A 328 -14.03 7.40 -7.00
C GLY A 328 -12.55 7.02 -7.16
N VAL A 329 -12.20 5.76 -6.94
CA VAL A 329 -10.83 5.25 -7.15
C VAL A 329 -10.66 4.78 -8.59
N ARG A 330 -9.46 5.00 -9.14
CA ARG A 330 -9.11 4.44 -10.44
C ARG A 330 -8.32 3.15 -10.23
N LEU A 331 -8.85 2.04 -10.73
CA LEU A 331 -8.10 0.78 -10.74
C LEU A 331 -7.02 0.83 -11.82
N SER A 332 -5.77 0.90 -11.38
CA SER A 332 -4.61 0.97 -12.27
C SER A 332 -3.40 0.28 -11.65
N THR A 333 -2.70 -0.51 -12.44
CA THR A 333 -1.47 -1.20 -12.05
C THR A 333 -0.39 -1.00 -13.10
N MET A 334 0.80 -0.53 -12.71
CA MET A 334 1.93 -0.30 -13.64
C MET A 334 1.54 0.48 -14.90
N GLY A 335 0.64 1.47 -14.76
CA GLY A 335 0.12 2.30 -15.86
C GLY A 335 -1.02 1.69 -16.67
N ARG A 336 -1.43 0.45 -16.41
CA ARG A 336 -2.55 -0.23 -17.10
C ARG A 336 -3.81 -0.12 -16.27
N ARG A 337 -4.94 0.19 -16.89
CA ARG A 337 -6.28 0.29 -16.30
C ARG A 337 -6.95 -1.08 -16.19
N LEU A 338 -8.13 -1.11 -15.56
CA LEU A 338 -8.92 -2.32 -15.35
C LEU A 338 -9.08 -3.14 -16.65
N ASP A 339 -9.48 -2.53 -17.75
CA ASP A 339 -9.71 -3.24 -19.03
C ASP A 339 -8.42 -3.59 -19.78
N GLU A 340 -7.30 -2.95 -19.44
CA GLU A 340 -6.01 -3.18 -20.12
C GLU A 340 -5.24 -4.35 -19.50
N ASP A 341 -5.61 -4.76 -18.27
CA ASP A 341 -4.99 -5.89 -17.57
C ASP A 341 -5.98 -6.50 -16.54
N LEU A 342 -7.18 -6.84 -16.99
CA LEU A 342 -8.25 -7.39 -16.15
C LEU A 342 -7.80 -8.57 -15.26
N PRO A 343 -6.98 -9.51 -15.74
CA PRO A 343 -6.53 -10.64 -14.91
C PRO A 343 -5.80 -10.22 -13.64
N TYR A 344 -5.08 -9.08 -13.64
CA TYR A 344 -4.43 -8.57 -12.43
C TYR A 344 -5.46 -8.23 -11.34
N PHE A 345 -6.51 -7.52 -11.73
CA PHE A 345 -7.54 -7.08 -10.79
C PHE A 345 -8.42 -8.23 -10.34
N LEU A 346 -8.70 -9.19 -11.23
CA LEU A 346 -9.44 -10.41 -10.87
C LEU A 346 -8.67 -11.28 -9.88
N ALA A 347 -7.34 -11.40 -10.02
CA ALA A 347 -6.52 -12.15 -9.08
C ALA A 347 -6.51 -11.52 -7.68
N ALA A 348 -6.37 -10.18 -7.61
CA ALA A 348 -6.46 -9.46 -6.34
C ALA A 348 -7.88 -9.55 -5.74
N ALA A 349 -8.92 -9.42 -6.55
CA ALA A 349 -10.31 -9.58 -6.14
C ALA A 349 -10.63 -11.02 -5.66
N ALA A 350 -10.00 -12.03 -6.28
CA ALA A 350 -10.12 -13.43 -5.81
C ALA A 350 -9.59 -13.60 -4.37
N ALA A 351 -8.49 -12.90 -4.02
CA ALA A 351 -8.00 -12.89 -2.64
C ALA A 351 -9.01 -12.23 -1.69
N GLY A 352 -9.64 -11.13 -2.09
CA GLY A 352 -10.72 -10.49 -1.33
C GLY A 352 -11.93 -11.39 -1.15
N ARG A 353 -12.41 -12.04 -2.23
CA ARG A 353 -13.54 -13.00 -2.20
C ARG A 353 -13.26 -14.19 -1.28
N HIS A 354 -12.07 -14.76 -1.36
CA HIS A 354 -11.66 -15.83 -0.46
C HIS A 354 -11.65 -15.37 1.00
N THR A 355 -11.13 -14.18 1.25
CA THR A 355 -11.09 -13.60 2.61
C THR A 355 -12.49 -13.37 3.16
N ALA A 356 -13.44 -12.90 2.36
CA ALA A 356 -14.84 -12.78 2.77
C ALA A 356 -15.43 -14.12 3.22
N ALA A 357 -15.10 -15.21 2.52
CA ALA A 357 -15.52 -16.56 2.91
C ALA A 357 -14.86 -17.06 4.20
N LEU A 358 -13.70 -16.52 4.59
CA LEU A 358 -13.04 -16.86 5.86
C LEU A 358 -13.68 -16.17 7.08
N LEU A 359 -14.41 -15.10 6.86
CA LEU A 359 -15.11 -14.35 7.93
C LEU A 359 -16.44 -14.98 8.34
N GLY A 360 -16.84 -16.07 7.72
CA GLY A 360 -18.00 -16.90 8.09
C GLY A 360 -19.27 -16.51 7.38
#